data_ba07850cb329ba086caf32f69bfc5c03
#
_entry.id   ba07850cb329ba086caf32f69bfc5c03
#
_cell.length_a   1.000
_cell.length_b   1.000
_cell.length_c   1.000
_cell.angle_alpha   90.00
_cell.angle_beta   90.00
_cell.angle_gamma   90.00
#
_symmetry.space_group_name_H-M   'P 1'
#
loop_
_entity.id
_entity.type
_entity.pdbx_description
1 polymer ?
#
loop_
_entity_poly.entity_id
_entity_poly.type
_entity_poly.pdbx_seq_one_letter_code
_entity_poly.pdbx_strand_id
1 'polypeptide(L)'
;MSTEAGAEPVPTDLLDSLVLTSFTVIALLSRTAAEHDMSLTQLRMLAILRDRTPAMADLAGFLGLERSSVSGLIDRAARRGLVQRAASSDDGRSVQVSLTPDGHRLAAQVTAEVAGLVTPLTGALAPAEQKRLTQLLGKMLA
;
A
#
# COMPACT_ATOMS: atom_id res chain seq x y z
N MET A 1 -39.53 -0.76 8.38
CA MET A 1 -38.77 0.46 8.04
C MET A 1 -37.44 0.38 8.79
N SER A 2 -36.41 -0.04 8.10
CA SER A 2 -35.05 -0.06 8.67
C SER A 2 -34.54 1.37 8.63
N THR A 3 -34.40 1.99 9.80
CA THR A 3 -33.73 3.27 9.93
C THR A 3 -32.25 2.99 9.68
N GLU A 4 -31.74 3.33 8.49
CA GLU A 4 -30.32 3.48 8.31
C GLU A 4 -29.87 4.55 9.30
N ALA A 5 -29.19 4.10 10.35
CA ALA A 5 -28.45 5.02 11.19
C ALA A 5 -27.33 5.58 10.33
N GLY A 6 -27.60 6.69 9.65
CA GLY A 6 -26.59 7.44 8.90
C GLY A 6 -25.46 7.75 9.86
N ALA A 7 -24.21 7.38 9.46
CA ALA A 7 -23.04 7.77 10.22
C ALA A 7 -23.06 9.29 10.42
N GLU A 8 -22.78 9.73 11.66
CA GLU A 8 -22.68 11.17 11.93
C GLU A 8 -21.61 11.79 11.03
N PRO A 9 -21.83 13.03 10.55
CA PRO A 9 -20.84 13.73 9.73
C PRO A 9 -19.49 13.81 10.47
N VAL A 10 -18.40 13.62 9.73
CA VAL A 10 -17.06 13.76 10.30
C VAL A 10 -16.83 15.18 10.81
N PRO A 11 -16.31 15.37 12.04
CA PRO A 11 -15.93 16.69 12.52
C PRO A 11 -14.90 17.36 11.61
N THR A 12 -15.03 18.66 11.37
CA THR A 12 -14.16 19.42 10.44
C THR A 12 -12.69 19.31 10.83
N ASP A 13 -12.36 19.40 12.12
CA ASP A 13 -10.97 19.31 12.59
C ASP A 13 -10.36 17.94 12.30
N LEU A 14 -11.14 16.87 12.47
CA LEU A 14 -10.70 15.51 12.15
C LEU A 14 -10.49 15.34 10.64
N LEU A 15 -11.42 15.86 9.82
CA LEU A 15 -11.33 15.83 8.37
C LEU A 15 -10.06 16.54 7.90
N ASP A 16 -9.84 17.78 8.35
CA ASP A 16 -8.67 18.57 7.96
C ASP A 16 -7.37 17.91 8.37
N SER A 17 -7.30 17.37 9.60
CA SER A 17 -6.12 16.66 10.10
C SER A 17 -5.83 15.39 9.29
N LEU A 18 -6.87 14.63 8.97
CA LEU A 18 -6.73 13.40 8.19
C LEU A 18 -6.28 13.69 6.76
N VAL A 19 -6.89 14.68 6.11
CA VAL A 19 -6.53 15.07 4.74
C VAL A 19 -5.10 15.62 4.68
N LEU A 20 -4.72 16.52 5.59
CA LEU A 20 -3.37 17.07 5.64
C LEU A 20 -2.33 15.98 5.89
N THR A 21 -2.58 15.08 6.83
CA THR A 21 -1.70 13.94 7.12
C THR A 21 -1.56 13.04 5.88
N SER A 22 -2.67 12.76 5.20
CA SER A 22 -2.67 11.93 3.98
C SER A 22 -1.82 12.57 2.88
N PHE A 23 -1.98 13.86 2.59
CA PHE A 23 -1.17 14.54 1.59
C PHE A 23 0.32 14.60 1.97
N THR A 24 0.63 14.80 3.24
CA THR A 24 2.01 14.80 3.73
C THR A 24 2.66 13.43 3.50
N VAL A 25 1.99 12.35 3.87
CA VAL A 25 2.49 10.98 3.68
C VAL A 25 2.59 10.63 2.19
N ILE A 26 1.58 10.96 1.39
CA ILE A 26 1.60 10.72 -0.07
C ILE A 26 2.79 11.43 -0.73
N ALA A 27 3.10 12.66 -0.33
CA ALA A 27 4.26 13.38 -0.86
C ALA A 27 5.58 12.65 -0.56
N LEU A 28 5.74 12.12 0.65
CA LEU A 28 6.92 11.33 1.02
C LEU A 28 7.00 10.03 0.21
N LEU A 29 5.90 9.32 0.07
CA LEU A 29 5.82 8.08 -0.71
C LEU A 29 6.11 8.32 -2.19
N SER A 30 5.54 9.37 -2.77
CA SER A 30 5.74 9.72 -4.18
C SER A 30 7.19 10.08 -4.48
N ARG A 31 7.84 10.80 -3.57
CA ARG A 31 9.26 11.13 -3.66
C ARG A 31 10.12 9.88 -3.67
N THR A 32 9.89 8.96 -2.73
CA THR A 32 10.63 7.69 -2.66
C THR A 32 10.39 6.86 -3.93
N ALA A 33 9.15 6.76 -4.38
CA ALA A 33 8.82 6.04 -5.61
C ALA A 33 9.59 6.61 -6.81
N ALA A 34 9.63 7.93 -6.98
CA ALA A 34 10.33 8.59 -8.07
C ALA A 34 11.84 8.32 -8.04
N GLU A 35 12.45 8.24 -6.88
CA GLU A 35 13.89 7.91 -6.72
C GLU A 35 14.23 6.49 -7.23
N HIS A 36 13.23 5.61 -7.28
CA HIS A 36 13.35 4.25 -7.81
C HIS A 36 12.68 4.04 -9.18
N ASP A 37 12.38 5.11 -9.90
CA ASP A 37 11.70 5.07 -11.19
C ASP A 37 10.35 4.34 -11.15
N MET A 38 9.62 4.54 -10.06
CA MET A 38 8.29 3.96 -9.86
C MET A 38 7.22 5.03 -9.73
N SER A 39 6.00 4.70 -10.16
CA SER A 39 4.80 5.44 -9.79
C SER A 39 4.39 5.12 -8.35
N LEU A 40 3.54 5.96 -7.76
CA LEU A 40 2.97 5.68 -6.43
C LEU A 40 2.18 4.36 -6.43
N THR A 41 1.48 4.05 -7.51
CA THR A 41 0.73 2.79 -7.65
C THR A 41 1.65 1.57 -7.68
N GLN A 42 2.80 1.67 -8.36
CA GLN A 42 3.82 0.62 -8.37
C GLN A 42 4.43 0.42 -6.97
N LEU A 43 4.68 1.51 -6.25
CA LEU A 43 5.14 1.44 -4.86
C LEU A 43 4.12 0.71 -3.98
N ARG A 44 2.83 1.03 -4.11
CA ARG A 44 1.76 0.38 -3.37
C ARG A 44 1.67 -1.11 -3.69
N MET A 45 1.80 -1.48 -4.96
CA MET A 45 1.86 -2.88 -5.38
C MET A 45 3.03 -3.61 -4.72
N LEU A 46 4.21 -3.02 -4.74
CA LEU A 46 5.41 -3.58 -4.11
C LEU A 46 5.18 -3.81 -2.61
N ALA A 47 4.56 -2.86 -1.92
CA ALA A 47 4.23 -2.97 -0.50
C ALA A 47 3.25 -4.11 -0.21
N ILE A 48 2.24 -4.31 -1.05
CA ILE A 48 1.29 -5.41 -0.93
C ILE A 48 2.01 -6.76 -1.13
N LEU A 49 2.84 -6.87 -2.16
CA LEU A 49 3.54 -8.10 -2.51
C LEU A 49 4.67 -8.46 -1.56
N ARG A 50 5.12 -7.53 -0.73
CA ARG A 50 6.11 -7.84 0.32
C ARG A 50 5.63 -8.94 1.26
N ASP A 51 4.35 -8.93 1.61
CA ASP A 51 3.77 -9.80 2.62
C ASP A 51 2.74 -10.80 2.08
N ARG A 52 2.42 -10.74 0.78
CA ARG A 52 1.34 -11.52 0.17
C ARG A 52 1.73 -12.01 -1.22
N THR A 53 1.10 -13.12 -1.62
CA THR A 53 1.18 -13.67 -2.99
C THR A 53 -0.22 -13.79 -3.57
N PRO A 54 -0.89 -12.66 -3.86
CA PRO A 54 -2.28 -12.67 -4.31
C PRO A 54 -2.44 -13.20 -5.72
N ALA A 55 -3.63 -13.68 -6.04
CA ALA A 55 -4.07 -13.84 -7.42
C ALA A 55 -4.23 -12.48 -8.10
N MET A 56 -4.12 -12.45 -9.43
CA MET A 56 -4.24 -11.20 -10.20
C MET A 56 -5.55 -10.44 -9.89
N ALA A 57 -6.66 -11.16 -9.77
CA ALA A 57 -7.95 -10.56 -9.46
C ALA A 57 -7.99 -9.91 -8.07
N ASP A 58 -7.37 -10.55 -7.08
CA ASP A 58 -7.29 -10.03 -5.71
C ASP A 58 -6.38 -8.80 -5.65
N LEU A 59 -5.27 -8.83 -6.38
CA LEU A 59 -4.37 -7.69 -6.48
C LEU A 59 -5.07 -6.46 -7.10
N ALA A 60 -5.87 -6.67 -8.14
CA ALA A 60 -6.69 -5.61 -8.74
C ALA A 60 -7.66 -5.00 -7.70
N GLY A 61 -8.31 -5.85 -6.90
CA GLY A 61 -9.18 -5.40 -5.80
C GLY A 61 -8.44 -4.59 -4.76
N PHE A 62 -7.27 -5.03 -4.30
CA PHE A 62 -6.44 -4.30 -3.33
C PHE A 62 -5.97 -2.95 -3.85
N LEU A 63 -5.69 -2.84 -5.14
CA LEU A 63 -5.24 -1.60 -5.78
C LEU A 63 -6.40 -0.69 -6.22
N GLY A 64 -7.63 -1.21 -6.23
CA GLY A 64 -8.79 -0.48 -6.75
C GLY A 64 -8.70 -0.19 -8.24
N LEU A 65 -8.07 -1.09 -9.01
CA LEU A 65 -7.82 -0.95 -10.43
C LEU A 65 -8.51 -2.04 -11.23
N GLU A 66 -8.72 -1.78 -12.52
CA GLU A 66 -9.16 -2.78 -13.47
C GLU A 66 -8.05 -3.80 -13.77
N ARG A 67 -8.43 -5.02 -14.15
CA ARG A 67 -7.46 -6.09 -14.44
C ARG A 67 -6.46 -5.73 -15.55
N SER A 68 -6.89 -5.00 -16.56
CA SER A 68 -6.01 -4.53 -17.65
C SER A 68 -4.91 -3.59 -17.13
N SER A 69 -5.25 -2.68 -16.22
CA SER A 69 -4.30 -1.76 -15.60
C SER A 69 -3.29 -2.51 -14.73
N VAL A 70 -3.76 -3.48 -13.95
CA VAL A 70 -2.90 -4.34 -13.11
C VAL A 70 -1.98 -5.18 -13.97
N SER A 71 -2.47 -5.77 -15.07
CA SER A 71 -1.66 -6.53 -16.00
C SER A 71 -0.48 -5.70 -16.54
N GLY A 72 -0.73 -4.45 -16.92
CA GLY A 72 0.32 -3.53 -17.35
C GLY A 72 1.35 -3.20 -16.26
N LEU A 73 0.90 -3.00 -15.02
CA LEU A 73 1.79 -2.80 -13.88
C LEU A 73 2.70 -4.02 -13.64
N ILE A 74 2.11 -5.21 -13.66
CA ILE A 74 2.84 -6.47 -13.47
C ILE A 74 3.84 -6.69 -14.61
N ASP A 75 3.45 -6.44 -15.85
CA ASP A 75 4.35 -6.58 -17.01
C ASP A 75 5.58 -5.67 -16.88
N ARG A 76 5.39 -4.43 -16.47
CA ARG A 76 6.49 -3.49 -16.28
C ARG A 76 7.41 -3.93 -15.13
N ALA A 77 6.84 -4.37 -14.02
CA ALA A 77 7.62 -4.85 -12.88
C ALA A 77 8.35 -6.18 -13.19
N ALA A 78 7.73 -7.06 -13.96
CA ALA A 78 8.35 -8.31 -14.42
C ALA A 78 9.53 -8.04 -15.35
N ARG A 79 9.43 -7.06 -16.24
CA ARG A 79 10.56 -6.64 -17.12
C ARG A 79 11.73 -6.08 -16.33
N ARG A 80 11.48 -5.47 -15.18
CA ARG A 80 12.53 -5.03 -14.25
C ARG A 80 13.07 -6.14 -13.36
N GLY A 81 12.53 -7.36 -13.47
CA GLY A 81 12.94 -8.49 -12.65
C GLY A 81 12.46 -8.43 -11.20
N LEU A 82 11.41 -7.67 -10.91
CA LEU A 82 10.94 -7.44 -9.54
C LEU A 82 9.81 -8.38 -9.13
N VAL A 83 9.00 -8.83 -10.08
CA VAL A 83 7.87 -9.73 -9.84
C VAL A 83 7.90 -10.90 -10.79
N GLN A 84 7.21 -11.96 -10.41
CA GLN A 84 7.02 -13.15 -11.21
C GLN A 84 5.58 -13.63 -11.09
N ARG A 85 5.10 -14.26 -12.15
CA ARG A 85 3.80 -14.93 -12.17
C ARG A 85 4.02 -16.43 -12.00
N ALA A 86 3.12 -17.05 -11.24
CA ALA A 86 3.08 -18.50 -11.12
C ALA A 86 1.63 -18.99 -11.15
N ALA A 87 1.41 -20.18 -11.72
CA ALA A 87 0.11 -20.81 -11.63
C ALA A 87 -0.19 -21.14 -10.16
N SER A 88 -1.47 -20.94 -9.74
CA SER A 88 -1.90 -21.36 -8.42
C SER A 88 -1.79 -22.89 -8.31
N SER A 89 -1.26 -23.38 -7.17
CA SER A 89 -1.16 -24.80 -6.89
C SER A 89 -2.52 -25.47 -6.70
N ASP A 90 -3.58 -24.71 -6.43
CA ASP A 90 -4.87 -25.26 -6.01
C ASP A 90 -5.82 -25.55 -7.19
N ASP A 91 -5.80 -24.79 -8.29
CA ASP A 91 -6.69 -25.05 -9.43
C ASP A 91 -6.05 -24.86 -10.81
N GLY A 92 -4.83 -24.40 -10.92
CA GLY A 92 -4.10 -24.22 -12.18
C GLY A 92 -4.70 -23.15 -13.12
N ARG A 93 -5.80 -22.49 -12.76
CA ARG A 93 -6.49 -21.47 -13.58
C ARG A 93 -6.17 -20.06 -13.17
N SER A 94 -5.91 -19.82 -11.90
CA SER A 94 -5.53 -18.51 -11.39
C SER A 94 -4.02 -18.32 -11.44
N VAL A 95 -3.61 -17.09 -11.74
CA VAL A 95 -2.21 -16.68 -11.74
C VAL A 95 -1.95 -15.89 -10.46
N GLN A 96 -0.98 -16.34 -9.69
CA GLN A 96 -0.47 -15.63 -8.51
C GLN A 96 0.71 -14.76 -8.88
N VAL A 97 0.84 -13.64 -8.19
CA VAL A 97 1.94 -12.70 -8.35
C VAL A 97 2.76 -12.68 -7.07
N SER A 98 4.07 -12.77 -7.21
CA SER A 98 5.01 -12.69 -6.09
C SER A 98 6.22 -11.86 -6.43
N LEU A 99 6.91 -11.35 -5.41
CA LEU A 99 8.20 -10.71 -5.60
C LEU A 99 9.29 -11.74 -5.88
N THR A 100 10.19 -11.38 -6.79
CA THR A 100 11.46 -12.08 -6.95
C THR A 100 12.40 -11.76 -5.78
N PRO A 101 13.55 -12.45 -5.61
CA PRO A 101 14.56 -12.03 -4.64
C PRO A 101 14.97 -10.56 -4.81
N ASP A 102 15.12 -10.06 -6.04
CA ASP A 102 15.40 -8.65 -6.31
C ASP A 102 14.25 -7.74 -5.89
N GLY A 103 13.02 -8.18 -6.13
CA GLY A 103 11.81 -7.48 -5.67
C GLY A 103 11.75 -7.37 -4.16
N HIS A 104 12.07 -8.43 -3.44
CA HIS A 104 12.14 -8.42 -1.97
C HIS A 104 13.23 -7.47 -1.45
N ARG A 105 14.39 -7.45 -2.10
CA ARG A 105 15.46 -6.50 -1.73
C ARG A 105 15.02 -5.06 -1.92
N LEU A 106 14.42 -4.75 -3.06
CA LEU A 106 13.90 -3.40 -3.32
C LEU A 106 12.80 -3.02 -2.32
N ALA A 107 11.86 -3.92 -2.02
CA ALA A 107 10.80 -3.68 -1.04
C ALA A 107 11.37 -3.37 0.34
N ALA A 108 12.39 -4.10 0.78
CA ALA A 108 13.07 -3.86 2.06
C ALA A 108 13.79 -2.50 2.07
N GLN A 109 14.48 -2.16 0.99
CA GLN A 109 15.18 -0.87 0.84
C GLN A 109 14.18 0.30 0.87
N VAL A 110 13.13 0.22 0.09
CA VAL A 110 12.09 1.27 0.03
C VAL A 110 11.39 1.41 1.39
N THR A 111 11.08 0.31 2.05
CA THR A 111 10.48 0.34 3.39
C THR A 111 11.37 1.08 4.39
N ALA A 112 12.68 0.83 4.38
CA ALA A 112 13.64 1.53 5.24
C ALA A 112 13.75 3.02 4.92
N GLU A 113 13.75 3.39 3.65
CA GLU A 113 13.78 4.79 3.21
C GLU A 113 12.52 5.55 3.64
N VAL A 114 11.36 4.95 3.43
CA VAL A 114 10.06 5.53 3.87
C VAL A 114 10.03 5.67 5.39
N ALA A 115 10.47 4.66 6.13
CA ALA A 115 10.56 4.74 7.59
C ALA A 115 11.42 5.92 8.05
N GLY A 116 12.57 6.15 7.40
CA GLY A 116 13.43 7.29 7.67
C GLY A 116 12.78 8.64 7.41
N LEU A 117 11.96 8.74 6.36
CA LEU A 117 11.24 9.96 6.02
C LEU A 117 10.04 10.22 6.93
N VAL A 118 9.39 9.18 7.42
CA VAL A 118 8.21 9.29 8.30
C VAL A 118 8.60 9.49 9.77
N THR A 119 9.77 9.02 10.18
CA THR A 119 10.25 9.15 11.56
C THR A 119 10.17 10.57 12.11
N PRO A 120 10.60 11.64 11.41
CA PRO A 120 10.44 13.00 11.92
C PRO A 120 8.98 13.42 12.13
N LEU A 121 8.07 12.90 11.31
CA LEU A 121 6.64 13.18 11.41
C LEU A 121 6.04 12.57 12.68
N THR A 122 6.40 11.34 13.01
CA THR A 122 5.89 10.61 14.17
C THR A 122 6.70 10.87 15.44
N GLY A 123 7.89 11.44 15.32
CA GLY A 123 8.80 11.70 16.44
C GLY A 123 8.28 12.71 17.46
N ALA A 124 7.28 13.51 17.09
CA ALA A 124 6.59 14.40 18.02
C ALA A 124 5.68 13.65 19.01
N LEU A 125 5.35 12.40 18.73
CA LEU A 125 4.49 11.56 19.54
C LEU A 125 5.32 10.72 20.52
N ALA A 126 4.89 10.66 21.77
CA ALA A 126 5.44 9.71 22.74
C ALA A 126 5.15 8.25 22.31
N PRO A 127 5.95 7.26 22.77
CA PRO A 127 5.71 5.86 22.39
C PRO A 127 4.30 5.35 22.65
N ALA A 128 3.68 5.74 23.75
CA ALA A 128 2.30 5.38 24.06
C ALA A 128 1.30 6.01 23.08
N GLU A 129 1.56 7.23 22.64
CA GLU A 129 0.74 7.93 21.65
C GLU A 129 0.89 7.29 20.26
N GLN A 130 2.09 6.88 19.86
CA GLN A 130 2.33 6.15 18.62
C GLN A 130 1.55 4.82 18.61
N LYS A 131 1.58 4.08 19.71
CA LYS A 131 0.83 2.84 19.86
C LYS A 131 -0.68 3.09 19.76
N ARG A 132 -1.18 4.15 20.41
CA ARG A 132 -2.58 4.53 20.36
C ARG A 132 -3.01 4.92 18.94
N LEU A 133 -2.19 5.68 18.25
CA LEU A 133 -2.44 6.04 16.84
C LEU A 133 -2.52 4.80 15.95
N THR A 134 -1.61 3.86 16.11
CA THR A 134 -1.63 2.57 15.38
C THR A 134 -2.95 1.83 15.59
N GLN A 135 -3.43 1.77 16.84
CA GLN A 135 -4.69 1.12 17.18
C GLN A 135 -5.90 1.83 16.53
N LEU A 136 -5.92 3.16 16.58
CA LEU A 136 -7.00 3.96 15.99
C LEU A 136 -7.05 3.84 14.47
N LEU A 137 -5.90 3.91 13.80
CA LEU A 137 -5.81 3.72 12.35
C LEU A 137 -6.24 2.29 11.96
N GLY A 138 -5.81 1.28 12.70
CA GLY A 138 -6.23 -0.10 12.47
C GLY A 138 -7.75 -0.27 12.59
N LYS A 139 -8.37 0.41 13.54
CA LYS A 139 -9.83 0.40 13.73
C LYS A 139 -10.56 1.06 12.55
N MET A 140 -9.99 2.13 11.99
CA MET A 140 -10.57 2.81 10.81
C MET A 140 -10.49 1.97 9.55
N LEU A 141 -9.42 1.17 9.39
CA LEU A 141 -9.12 0.41 8.18
C LEU A 141 -9.62 -1.04 8.25
N ALA A 142 -10.21 -1.43 9.34
CA ALA A 142 -10.76 -2.78 9.52
C ALA A 142 -12.02 -3.03 8.69
#